data_4baa2df06818900d1e171d3d14e6893e
#
_entry.id   4baa2df06818900d1e171d3d14e6893e
#
_cell.length_a   1.000
_cell.length_b   1.000
_cell.length_c   1.000
_cell.angle_alpha   90.00
_cell.angle_beta   90.00
_cell.angle_gamma   90.00
#
_symmetry.space_group_name_H-M   'P 1'
#
loop_
_entity.id
_entity.type
_entity.pdbx_description
1 polymer ?
#
loop_
_entity_poly.entity_id
_entity_poly.type
_entity_poly.pdbx_seq_one_letter_code
_entity_poly.pdbx_strand_id
1 'polypeptide(L)'
;MNKFGLIGDPISKSLSPALFEAGYGGKYSYDLIEGSDFGASFKAFEDRYKGINVTAPFKEDAFRRADFYTSYCKKIGASNLLVKTPDGIMADNSDFTGIIMSLAEAYMPGIVKQFCAKYGESAHIKVHQFVKQALTQLFSRKPQALVVGCGGAGRAAAVAAAELGFDTALMNRTAEKAQKIADEMPEYSFIVDQLTDFQAAVRECDLIIYTLPMKIEDIDLLDVADFEGEDRYQWPRPAKVIFEANYKNPSFSGEVMERLKEGDAQYVSGNKWLLYQALTGYVKFTGEIPDLEAMEQVM
;
A
#
# COMPACT_ATOMS: atom_id res chain seq x y z
N MET A 1 26.26 3.67 -15.96
CA MET A 1 24.80 3.78 -16.11
C MET A 1 24.20 3.51 -14.73
N ASN A 2 23.30 4.36 -14.24
CA ASN A 2 22.66 4.13 -12.96
C ASN A 2 21.73 2.92 -13.10
N LYS A 3 21.94 1.91 -12.26
CA LYS A 3 21.12 0.70 -12.20
C LYS A 3 20.18 0.74 -11.01
N PHE A 4 18.96 0.26 -11.23
CA PHE A 4 17.92 0.10 -10.23
C PHE A 4 17.36 -1.32 -10.30
N GLY A 5 16.52 -1.71 -9.36
CA GLY A 5 15.95 -3.06 -9.41
C GLY A 5 15.01 -3.37 -8.25
N LEU A 6 14.64 -4.64 -8.16
CA LEU A 6 13.77 -5.20 -7.14
C LEU A 6 14.40 -6.43 -6.51
N ILE A 7 14.47 -6.46 -5.18
CA ILE A 7 14.81 -7.64 -4.37
C ILE A 7 13.52 -8.28 -3.84
N GLY A 8 13.42 -9.59 -3.94
CA GLY A 8 12.31 -10.38 -3.38
C GLY A 8 12.36 -11.84 -3.81
N ASP A 9 11.40 -12.65 -3.28
CA ASP A 9 11.29 -14.06 -3.64
C ASP A 9 9.86 -14.57 -3.38
N PRO A 10 9.12 -15.04 -4.41
CA PRO A 10 9.42 -14.97 -5.85
C PRO A 10 9.01 -13.62 -6.49
N ILE A 11 9.76 -13.14 -7.47
CA ILE A 11 9.52 -11.87 -8.18
C ILE A 11 9.54 -11.95 -9.72
N SER A 12 9.75 -13.13 -10.28
CA SER A 12 9.85 -13.35 -11.75
C SER A 12 8.66 -12.79 -12.56
N LYS A 13 7.47 -12.66 -11.93
CA LYS A 13 6.25 -12.13 -12.55
C LYS A 13 5.94 -10.69 -12.09
N SER A 14 6.92 -9.95 -11.58
CA SER A 14 6.71 -8.57 -11.14
C SER A 14 6.52 -7.63 -12.33
N LEU A 15 5.56 -6.69 -12.21
CA LEU A 15 5.35 -5.63 -13.20
C LEU A 15 6.33 -4.45 -13.00
N SER A 16 7.12 -4.42 -11.94
CA SER A 16 8.01 -3.30 -11.63
C SER A 16 8.99 -2.95 -12.75
N PRO A 17 9.62 -3.91 -13.46
CA PRO A 17 10.49 -3.57 -14.59
C PRO A 17 9.75 -2.83 -15.72
N ALA A 18 8.57 -3.31 -16.11
CA ALA A 18 7.77 -2.70 -17.16
C ALA A 18 7.26 -1.30 -16.75
N LEU A 19 6.83 -1.14 -15.51
CA LEU A 19 6.44 0.17 -14.96
C LEU A 19 7.61 1.16 -14.95
N PHE A 20 8.80 0.70 -14.57
CA PHE A 20 9.99 1.54 -14.53
C PHE A 20 10.43 1.95 -15.94
N GLU A 21 10.41 1.01 -16.90
CA GLU A 21 10.71 1.28 -18.31
C GLU A 21 9.72 2.29 -18.89
N ALA A 22 8.41 2.09 -18.69
CA ALA A 22 7.38 3.00 -19.16
C ALA A 22 7.53 4.41 -18.55
N GLY A 23 7.74 4.48 -17.24
CA GLY A 23 7.85 5.75 -16.53
C GLY A 23 9.04 6.61 -16.96
N TYR A 24 10.08 6.02 -17.54
CA TYR A 24 11.29 6.74 -17.97
C TYR A 24 11.67 6.53 -19.43
N GLY A 25 10.80 5.91 -20.23
CA GLY A 25 11.04 5.67 -21.65
C GLY A 25 12.31 4.87 -21.93
N GLY A 26 12.68 3.93 -21.06
CA GLY A 26 13.89 3.10 -21.18
C GLY A 26 15.22 3.83 -20.86
N LYS A 27 15.18 5.05 -20.31
CA LYS A 27 16.38 5.83 -19.97
C LYS A 27 17.30 5.15 -18.95
N TYR A 28 16.74 4.32 -18.07
CA TYR A 28 17.43 3.62 -16.99
C TYR A 28 17.20 2.11 -17.06
N SER A 29 18.12 1.32 -16.48
CA SER A 29 17.95 -0.12 -16.34
C SER A 29 17.35 -0.50 -14.99
N TYR A 30 16.49 -1.54 -15.00
CA TYR A 30 15.83 -2.05 -13.81
C TYR A 30 15.84 -3.57 -13.83
N ASP A 31 16.52 -4.19 -12.88
CA ASP A 31 16.78 -5.63 -12.83
C ASP A 31 15.92 -6.30 -11.73
N LEU A 32 15.59 -7.58 -11.91
CA LEU A 32 15.07 -8.43 -10.85
C LEU A 32 16.22 -9.18 -10.17
N ILE A 33 16.33 -9.07 -8.85
CA ILE A 33 17.30 -9.77 -8.02
C ILE A 33 16.50 -10.77 -7.18
N GLU A 34 16.12 -11.89 -7.81
CA GLU A 34 15.36 -12.96 -7.18
C GLU A 34 16.28 -13.89 -6.39
N GLY A 35 15.91 -14.19 -5.14
CA GLY A 35 16.67 -15.09 -4.29
C GLY A 35 16.16 -15.10 -2.86
N SER A 36 16.31 -16.25 -2.20
CA SER A 36 15.83 -16.48 -0.83
C SER A 36 16.81 -15.97 0.25
N ASP A 37 18.02 -15.56 -0.12
CA ASP A 37 19.02 -14.97 0.79
C ASP A 37 19.07 -13.46 0.63
N PHE A 38 18.51 -12.76 1.63
CA PHE A 38 18.55 -11.30 1.65
C PHE A 38 19.96 -10.73 1.72
N GLY A 39 20.86 -11.36 2.46
CA GLY A 39 22.25 -10.91 2.59
C GLY A 39 22.99 -10.88 1.25
N ALA A 40 22.85 -11.94 0.45
CA ALA A 40 23.42 -12.01 -0.90
C ALA A 40 22.79 -10.97 -1.84
N SER A 41 21.47 -10.81 -1.79
CA SER A 41 20.74 -9.81 -2.59
C SER A 41 21.09 -8.39 -2.20
N PHE A 42 21.25 -8.12 -0.90
CA PHE A 42 21.66 -6.82 -0.38
C PHE A 42 23.10 -6.49 -0.78
N LYS A 43 24.02 -7.46 -0.73
CA LYS A 43 25.39 -7.29 -1.22
C LYS A 43 25.43 -6.94 -2.71
N ALA A 44 24.60 -7.59 -3.52
CA ALA A 44 24.46 -7.25 -4.93
C ALA A 44 23.96 -5.79 -5.12
N PHE A 45 23.03 -5.32 -4.28
CA PHE A 45 22.60 -3.93 -4.26
C PHE A 45 23.79 -3.00 -3.92
N GLU A 46 24.52 -3.28 -2.84
CA GLU A 46 25.65 -2.45 -2.44
C GLU A 46 26.72 -2.33 -3.56
N ASP A 47 26.96 -3.39 -4.31
CA ASP A 47 28.01 -3.40 -5.31
C ASP A 47 27.60 -2.72 -6.63
N ARG A 48 26.33 -2.81 -7.05
CA ARG A 48 25.96 -2.54 -8.44
C ARG A 48 24.80 -1.56 -8.66
N TYR A 49 23.97 -1.27 -7.64
CA TYR A 49 22.76 -0.48 -7.83
C TYR A 49 22.83 0.84 -7.06
N LYS A 50 22.14 1.85 -7.57
CA LYS A 50 21.98 3.16 -6.91
C LYS A 50 20.78 3.17 -5.98
N GLY A 51 19.72 2.48 -6.36
CA GLY A 51 18.49 2.33 -5.59
C GLY A 51 17.82 1.01 -5.90
N ILE A 52 17.06 0.47 -4.95
CA ILE A 52 16.39 -0.81 -5.09
C ILE A 52 15.05 -0.81 -4.38
N ASN A 53 14.03 -1.37 -5.03
CA ASN A 53 12.81 -1.75 -4.34
C ASN A 53 13.03 -3.07 -3.60
N VAL A 54 12.29 -3.27 -2.53
CA VAL A 54 12.27 -4.51 -1.75
C VAL A 54 10.83 -4.97 -1.54
N THR A 55 10.58 -6.24 -1.86
CA THR A 55 9.27 -6.85 -1.61
C THR A 55 9.37 -8.03 -0.65
N ALA A 56 8.29 -8.75 -0.45
CA ALA A 56 8.27 -9.92 0.42
C ALA A 56 9.35 -10.95 0.03
N PRO A 57 9.96 -11.59 1.03
CA PRO A 57 9.70 -11.47 2.48
C PRO A 57 10.58 -10.42 3.19
N PHE A 58 11.37 -9.62 2.51
CA PHE A 58 12.57 -8.93 2.98
C PHE A 58 12.38 -7.48 3.47
N LYS A 59 11.15 -6.94 3.55
CA LYS A 59 10.91 -5.52 3.88
C LYS A 59 11.38 -5.12 5.29
N GLU A 60 11.29 -6.03 6.27
CA GLU A 60 11.80 -5.79 7.62
C GLU A 60 13.34 -5.90 7.66
N ASP A 61 13.94 -6.84 6.89
CA ASP A 61 15.39 -6.96 6.78
C ASP A 61 16.00 -5.72 6.12
N ALA A 62 15.38 -5.22 5.05
CA ALA A 62 15.78 -3.98 4.39
C ALA A 62 15.75 -2.78 5.34
N PHE A 63 14.71 -2.69 6.17
CA PHE A 63 14.63 -1.67 7.22
C PHE A 63 15.81 -1.78 8.19
N ARG A 64 16.11 -2.97 8.71
CA ARG A 64 17.20 -3.18 9.67
C ARG A 64 18.60 -2.91 9.12
N ARG A 65 18.77 -2.99 7.80
CA ARG A 65 20.08 -2.82 7.14
C ARG A 65 20.36 -1.39 6.66
N ALA A 66 19.40 -0.50 6.73
CA ALA A 66 19.60 0.89 6.33
C ALA A 66 20.31 1.71 7.42
N ASP A 67 21.04 2.74 7.01
CA ASP A 67 21.75 3.64 7.92
C ASP A 67 20.80 4.70 8.50
N PHE A 68 19.78 5.13 7.73
CA PHE A 68 18.77 6.08 8.18
C PHE A 68 17.45 5.92 7.44
N TYR A 69 16.39 6.55 7.93
CA TYR A 69 14.99 6.30 7.55
C TYR A 69 14.23 7.59 7.34
N THR A 70 13.29 7.59 6.40
CA THR A 70 12.24 8.61 6.38
C THR A 70 11.29 8.44 7.58
N SER A 71 10.57 9.52 7.93
CA SER A 71 9.71 9.52 9.12
C SER A 71 8.68 8.39 9.14
N TYR A 72 7.98 8.17 8.01
CA TYR A 72 6.98 7.10 7.93
C TYR A 72 7.62 5.71 7.84
N CYS A 73 8.74 5.57 7.14
CA CYS A 73 9.47 4.29 7.13
C CYS A 73 9.89 3.87 8.54
N LYS A 74 10.36 4.82 9.34
CA LYS A 74 10.70 4.59 10.75
C LYS A 74 9.51 4.13 11.59
N LYS A 75 8.35 4.76 11.42
CA LYS A 75 7.11 4.37 12.10
C LYS A 75 6.65 2.96 11.68
N ILE A 76 6.69 2.67 10.38
CA ILE A 76 6.25 1.39 9.83
C ILE A 76 7.17 0.24 10.27
N GLY A 77 8.48 0.48 10.42
CA GLY A 77 9.46 -0.56 10.75
C GLY A 77 9.68 -1.59 9.62
N ALA A 78 9.35 -1.21 8.39
CA ALA A 78 9.58 -1.99 7.18
C ALA A 78 9.86 -1.07 5.99
N SER A 79 10.77 -1.46 5.10
CA SER A 79 11.15 -0.70 3.92
C SER A 79 10.88 -1.46 2.64
N ASN A 80 10.26 -0.82 1.66
CA ASN A 80 10.17 -1.34 0.29
C ASN A 80 11.09 -0.61 -0.68
N LEU A 81 11.97 0.28 -0.17
CA LEU A 81 12.81 1.13 -0.99
C LEU A 81 14.12 1.49 -0.26
N LEU A 82 15.25 1.18 -0.88
CA LEU A 82 16.57 1.56 -0.40
C LEU A 82 17.28 2.42 -1.46
N VAL A 83 17.89 3.52 -1.02
CA VAL A 83 18.62 4.45 -1.90
C VAL A 83 19.96 4.74 -1.32
N LYS A 84 21.01 4.64 -2.12
CA LYS A 84 22.36 5.11 -1.76
C LYS A 84 22.42 6.63 -1.86
N THR A 85 22.86 7.24 -0.79
CA THR A 85 23.13 8.68 -0.69
C THR A 85 24.60 8.90 -0.29
N PRO A 86 25.11 10.13 -0.32
CA PRO A 86 26.45 10.43 0.22
C PRO A 86 26.62 10.08 1.70
N ASP A 87 25.52 10.09 2.48
CA ASP A 87 25.52 9.88 3.92
C ASP A 87 25.25 8.41 4.31
N GLY A 88 25.04 7.51 3.32
CA GLY A 88 24.75 6.10 3.55
C GLY A 88 23.50 5.62 2.81
N ILE A 89 22.96 4.48 3.23
CA ILE A 89 21.76 3.86 2.66
C ILE A 89 20.54 4.38 3.39
N MET A 90 19.70 5.12 2.65
CA MET A 90 18.39 5.59 3.12
C MET A 90 17.31 4.53 2.86
N ALA A 91 16.51 4.23 3.88
CA ALA A 91 15.28 3.45 3.73
C ALA A 91 14.05 4.36 3.66
N ASP A 92 13.13 4.02 2.76
CA ASP A 92 11.81 4.63 2.66
C ASP A 92 10.73 3.56 2.47
N ASN A 93 9.47 3.97 2.60
CA ASN A 93 8.33 3.09 2.39
C ASN A 93 7.31 3.76 1.48
N SER A 94 7.41 3.48 0.17
CA SER A 94 6.46 3.99 -0.82
C SER A 94 5.13 3.22 -0.85
N ASP A 95 5.02 2.07 -0.18
CA ASP A 95 3.72 1.40 0.01
C ASP A 95 2.75 2.34 0.74
N PHE A 96 3.22 3.02 1.79
CA PHE A 96 2.45 4.00 2.53
C PHE A 96 1.85 5.08 1.60
N THR A 97 2.69 5.70 0.78
CA THR A 97 2.23 6.75 -0.15
C THR A 97 1.32 6.18 -1.24
N GLY A 98 1.61 4.97 -1.72
CA GLY A 98 0.77 4.26 -2.69
C GLY A 98 -0.63 3.97 -2.17
N ILE A 99 -0.76 3.57 -0.90
CA ILE A 99 -2.05 3.36 -0.24
C ILE A 99 -2.81 4.68 -0.12
N ILE A 100 -2.17 5.73 0.39
CA ILE A 100 -2.78 7.05 0.54
C ILE A 100 -3.33 7.57 -0.80
N MET A 101 -2.54 7.49 -1.86
CA MET A 101 -2.96 7.95 -3.20
C MET A 101 -4.06 7.09 -3.79
N SER A 102 -4.04 5.77 -3.57
CA SER A 102 -5.10 4.87 -4.02
C SER A 102 -6.44 5.14 -3.32
N LEU A 103 -6.40 5.38 -2.02
CA LEU A 103 -7.59 5.75 -1.24
C LEU A 103 -8.08 7.16 -1.61
N ALA A 104 -7.16 8.10 -1.85
CA ALA A 104 -7.50 9.42 -2.37
C ALA A 104 -8.32 9.33 -3.65
N GLU A 105 -7.87 8.50 -4.59
CA GLU A 105 -8.55 8.30 -5.86
C GLU A 105 -9.90 7.58 -5.72
N ALA A 106 -10.01 6.68 -4.73
CA ALA A 106 -11.27 5.99 -4.43
C ALA A 106 -12.35 6.95 -3.89
N TYR A 107 -11.99 7.80 -2.94
CA TYR A 107 -12.93 8.75 -2.36
C TYR A 107 -13.15 10.01 -3.21
N MET A 108 -12.18 10.38 -4.03
CA MET A 108 -12.16 11.62 -4.83
C MET A 108 -11.54 11.36 -6.21
N PRO A 109 -12.28 10.78 -7.15
CA PRO A 109 -11.76 10.43 -8.47
C PRO A 109 -11.12 11.61 -9.21
N GLY A 110 -9.93 11.37 -9.79
CA GLY A 110 -9.14 12.38 -10.52
C GLY A 110 -8.24 13.27 -9.67
N ILE A 111 -8.32 13.17 -8.33
CA ILE A 111 -7.55 14.03 -7.41
C ILE A 111 -6.04 13.82 -7.56
N VAL A 112 -5.59 12.59 -7.71
CA VAL A 112 -4.16 12.27 -7.83
C VAL A 112 -3.57 12.92 -9.07
N LYS A 113 -4.23 12.80 -10.24
CA LYS A 113 -3.78 13.39 -11.49
C LYS A 113 -3.72 14.92 -11.40
N GLN A 114 -4.73 15.54 -10.79
CA GLN A 114 -4.76 16.99 -10.55
C GLN A 114 -3.58 17.45 -9.68
N PHE A 115 -3.29 16.72 -8.60
CA PHE A 115 -2.21 17.06 -7.67
C PHE A 115 -0.83 16.79 -8.28
N CYS A 116 -0.66 15.72 -9.06
CA CYS A 116 0.58 15.48 -9.81
C CYS A 116 0.87 16.61 -10.78
N ALA A 117 -0.11 17.05 -11.56
CA ALA A 117 0.04 18.17 -12.48
C ALA A 117 0.37 19.51 -11.77
N LYS A 118 -0.22 19.73 -10.58
CA LYS A 118 -0.06 21.00 -9.83
C LYS A 118 1.20 21.08 -8.99
N TYR A 119 1.61 19.98 -8.36
CA TYR A 119 2.62 19.96 -7.29
C TYR A 119 3.87 19.11 -7.63
N GLY A 120 3.89 18.41 -8.77
CA GLY A 120 5.02 17.60 -9.20
C GLY A 120 5.47 16.60 -8.13
N GLU A 121 6.76 16.61 -7.79
CA GLU A 121 7.35 15.71 -6.80
C GLU A 121 6.68 15.74 -5.42
N SER A 122 6.11 16.89 -5.03
CA SER A 122 5.43 17.07 -3.75
C SER A 122 3.98 16.59 -3.75
N ALA A 123 3.47 16.07 -4.87
CA ALA A 123 2.06 15.68 -5.02
C ALA A 123 1.60 14.72 -3.92
N HIS A 124 2.37 13.70 -3.61
CA HIS A 124 2.04 12.70 -2.59
C HIS A 124 1.83 13.32 -1.19
N ILE A 125 2.66 14.30 -0.81
CA ILE A 125 2.53 15.01 0.48
C ILE A 125 1.24 15.83 0.50
N LYS A 126 0.94 16.52 -0.61
CA LYS A 126 -0.25 17.37 -0.75
C LYS A 126 -1.53 16.55 -0.81
N VAL A 127 -1.52 15.42 -1.52
CA VAL A 127 -2.62 14.45 -1.52
C VAL A 127 -2.90 13.96 -0.11
N HIS A 128 -1.89 13.51 0.63
CA HIS A 128 -2.05 13.05 2.00
C HIS A 128 -2.71 14.10 2.90
N GLN A 129 -2.17 15.33 2.91
CA GLN A 129 -2.71 16.43 3.70
C GLN A 129 -4.16 16.74 3.36
N PHE A 130 -4.47 16.79 2.07
CA PHE A 130 -5.81 17.11 1.57
C PHE A 130 -6.80 16.01 1.92
N VAL A 131 -6.47 14.74 1.65
CA VAL A 131 -7.36 13.60 1.91
C VAL A 131 -7.64 13.42 3.39
N LYS A 132 -6.62 13.55 4.24
CA LYS A 132 -6.80 13.51 5.70
C LYS A 132 -7.83 14.54 6.16
N GLN A 133 -7.74 15.78 5.66
CA GLN A 133 -8.71 16.83 5.99
C GLN A 133 -10.09 16.55 5.40
N ALA A 134 -10.17 16.08 4.15
CA ALA A 134 -11.44 15.77 3.49
C ALA A 134 -12.19 14.61 4.18
N LEU A 135 -11.50 13.55 4.56
CA LEU A 135 -12.11 12.40 5.23
C LEU A 135 -12.74 12.79 6.57
N THR A 136 -12.16 13.72 7.33
CA THR A 136 -12.77 14.21 8.59
C THR A 136 -14.09 14.93 8.36
N GLN A 137 -14.36 15.43 7.14
CA GLN A 137 -15.60 16.08 6.76
C GLN A 137 -16.59 15.14 6.09
N LEU A 138 -16.09 14.08 5.44
CA LEU A 138 -16.90 13.09 4.76
C LEU A 138 -17.67 12.16 5.71
N PHE A 139 -17.15 11.93 6.91
CA PHE A 139 -17.74 11.03 7.88
C PHE A 139 -18.39 11.81 9.04
N SER A 140 -19.60 11.44 9.42
CA SER A 140 -20.29 12.02 10.58
C SER A 140 -19.78 11.51 11.93
N ARG A 141 -19.02 10.40 11.91
CA ARG A 141 -18.29 9.78 13.03
C ARG A 141 -16.85 9.54 12.65
N LYS A 142 -16.03 9.13 13.60
CA LYS A 142 -14.69 8.66 13.27
C LYS A 142 -14.79 7.39 12.41
N PRO A 143 -14.22 7.36 11.20
CA PRO A 143 -14.32 6.21 10.33
C PRO A 143 -13.49 5.04 10.85
N GLN A 144 -13.90 3.82 10.50
CA GLN A 144 -13.26 2.60 10.95
C GLN A 144 -12.60 1.87 9.77
N ALA A 145 -11.40 1.35 10.02
CA ALA A 145 -10.68 0.54 9.04
C ALA A 145 -10.31 -0.83 9.61
N LEU A 146 -10.40 -1.84 8.77
CA LEU A 146 -9.88 -3.18 9.01
C LEU A 146 -8.68 -3.44 8.11
N VAL A 147 -7.55 -3.80 8.71
CA VAL A 147 -6.37 -4.26 7.97
C VAL A 147 -6.20 -5.77 8.19
N VAL A 148 -6.32 -6.54 7.12
CA VAL A 148 -6.18 -7.99 7.14
C VAL A 148 -4.82 -8.39 6.57
N GLY A 149 -3.99 -8.99 7.43
CA GLY A 149 -2.60 -9.33 7.13
C GLY A 149 -1.60 -8.37 7.79
N CYS A 150 -0.61 -8.94 8.50
CA CYS A 150 0.34 -8.21 9.36
C CYS A 150 1.80 -8.42 8.90
N GLY A 151 2.02 -8.54 7.60
CA GLY A 151 3.35 -8.48 6.97
C GLY A 151 3.78 -7.04 6.68
N GLY A 152 4.90 -6.86 5.97
CA GLY A 152 5.41 -5.52 5.65
C GLY A 152 4.41 -4.61 4.91
N ALA A 153 3.56 -5.18 4.04
CA ALA A 153 2.46 -4.44 3.39
C ALA A 153 1.35 -4.06 4.40
N GLY A 154 0.98 -5.00 5.29
CA GLY A 154 -0.02 -4.76 6.33
C GLY A 154 0.41 -3.69 7.34
N ARG A 155 1.69 -3.66 7.71
CA ARG A 155 2.25 -2.58 8.55
C ARG A 155 2.09 -1.20 7.90
N ALA A 156 2.41 -1.10 6.60
CA ALA A 156 2.23 0.15 5.86
C ALA A 156 0.74 0.53 5.74
N ALA A 157 -0.15 -0.45 5.54
CA ALA A 157 -1.59 -0.26 5.49
C ALA A 157 -2.17 0.24 6.83
N ALA A 158 -1.75 -0.36 7.94
CA ALA A 158 -2.16 0.04 9.27
C ALA A 158 -1.79 1.51 9.56
N VAL A 159 -0.54 1.88 9.31
CA VAL A 159 -0.08 3.25 9.49
C VAL A 159 -0.81 4.21 8.55
N ALA A 160 -1.03 3.82 7.27
CA ALA A 160 -1.72 4.67 6.31
C ALA A 160 -3.18 4.94 6.71
N ALA A 161 -3.93 3.92 7.13
CA ALA A 161 -5.30 4.07 7.61
C ALA A 161 -5.36 4.99 8.85
N ALA A 162 -4.51 4.76 9.85
CA ALA A 162 -4.46 5.58 11.06
C ALA A 162 -4.05 7.04 10.78
N GLU A 163 -3.07 7.27 9.91
CA GLU A 163 -2.65 8.62 9.51
C GLU A 163 -3.74 9.38 8.73
N LEU A 164 -4.63 8.66 8.04
CA LEU A 164 -5.82 9.24 7.42
C LEU A 164 -6.96 9.51 8.41
N GLY A 165 -6.83 9.08 9.66
CA GLY A 165 -7.78 9.35 10.73
C GLY A 165 -8.77 8.24 11.03
N PHE A 166 -8.57 7.03 10.48
CA PHE A 166 -9.39 5.86 10.79
C PHE A 166 -9.02 5.28 12.17
N ASP A 167 -10.04 4.86 12.94
CA ASP A 167 -9.83 3.85 13.99
C ASP A 167 -9.55 2.52 13.31
N THR A 168 -8.38 1.94 13.60
CA THR A 168 -7.87 0.84 12.78
C THR A 168 -7.78 -0.44 13.58
N ALA A 169 -8.49 -1.47 13.12
CA ALA A 169 -8.39 -2.84 13.61
C ALA A 169 -7.41 -3.65 12.74
N LEU A 170 -6.67 -4.55 13.38
CA LEU A 170 -5.71 -5.45 12.75
C LEU A 170 -6.18 -6.88 12.89
N MET A 171 -6.27 -7.61 11.79
CA MET A 171 -6.53 -9.04 11.74
C MET A 171 -5.41 -9.80 11.05
N ASN A 172 -5.04 -10.94 11.62
CA ASN A 172 -4.10 -11.85 10.98
C ASN A 172 -4.36 -13.28 11.42
N ARG A 173 -4.09 -14.27 10.55
CA ARG A 173 -4.18 -15.70 10.89
C ARG A 173 -3.41 -16.05 12.18
N THR A 174 -2.26 -15.41 12.37
CA THR A 174 -1.45 -15.50 13.58
C THR A 174 -1.65 -14.21 14.37
N ALA A 175 -2.51 -14.24 15.38
CA ALA A 175 -2.91 -13.05 16.16
C ALA A 175 -1.71 -12.32 16.79
N GLU A 176 -0.68 -13.05 17.18
CA GLU A 176 0.56 -12.51 17.75
C GLU A 176 1.27 -11.52 16.79
N LYS A 177 1.11 -11.68 15.48
CA LYS A 177 1.68 -10.72 14.52
C LYS A 177 0.92 -9.40 14.52
N ALA A 178 -0.40 -9.43 14.70
CA ALA A 178 -1.20 -8.22 14.83
C ALA A 178 -0.89 -7.53 16.16
N GLN A 179 -0.82 -8.29 17.25
CA GLN A 179 -0.45 -7.77 18.58
C GLN A 179 0.94 -7.12 18.57
N LYS A 180 1.91 -7.76 17.91
CA LYS A 180 3.26 -7.19 17.77
C LYS A 180 3.24 -5.82 17.10
N ILE A 181 2.43 -5.62 16.04
CA ILE A 181 2.30 -4.31 15.39
C ILE A 181 1.68 -3.29 16.36
N ALA A 182 0.63 -3.66 17.08
CA ALA A 182 0.00 -2.78 18.06
C ALA A 182 0.97 -2.38 19.18
N ASP A 183 1.75 -3.32 19.69
CA ASP A 183 2.75 -3.08 20.74
C ASP A 183 3.91 -2.19 20.27
N GLU A 184 4.35 -2.36 19.01
CA GLU A 184 5.43 -1.56 18.42
C GLU A 184 5.02 -0.14 18.02
N MET A 185 3.70 0.13 17.90
CA MET A 185 3.15 1.41 17.45
C MET A 185 2.02 1.91 18.38
N PRO A 186 2.30 2.10 19.68
CA PRO A 186 1.26 2.42 20.67
C PRO A 186 0.56 3.76 20.41
N GLU A 187 1.20 4.67 19.67
CA GLU A 187 0.64 5.97 19.31
C GLU A 187 -0.62 5.89 18.43
N TYR A 188 -0.82 4.77 17.74
CA TYR A 188 -1.99 4.58 16.87
C TYR A 188 -3.16 3.87 17.56
N SER A 189 -2.92 3.26 18.73
CA SER A 189 -3.95 2.55 19.51
C SER A 189 -4.72 1.51 18.68
N PHE A 190 -4.00 0.71 17.90
CA PHE A 190 -4.59 -0.34 17.07
C PHE A 190 -5.40 -1.34 17.91
N ILE A 191 -6.57 -1.72 17.40
CA ILE A 191 -7.39 -2.80 17.95
C ILE A 191 -6.92 -4.12 17.30
N VAL A 192 -6.80 -5.17 18.08
CA VAL A 192 -6.44 -6.50 17.56
C VAL A 192 -7.67 -7.40 17.61
N ASP A 193 -8.17 -7.79 16.45
CA ASP A 193 -9.33 -8.67 16.30
C ASP A 193 -8.91 -10.06 15.81
N GLN A 194 -9.77 -11.03 16.08
CA GLN A 194 -9.56 -12.41 15.63
C GLN A 194 -10.13 -12.60 14.22
N LEU A 195 -9.48 -13.43 13.41
CA LEU A 195 -9.93 -13.71 12.04
C LEU A 195 -11.33 -14.36 11.99
N THR A 196 -11.73 -15.05 13.05
CA THR A 196 -13.08 -15.62 13.21
C THR A 196 -14.20 -14.58 13.19
N ASP A 197 -13.88 -13.31 13.44
CA ASP A 197 -14.84 -12.22 13.48
C ASP A 197 -14.84 -11.40 12.17
N PHE A 198 -14.23 -11.96 11.09
CA PHE A 198 -13.99 -11.25 9.83
C PHE A 198 -15.26 -10.65 9.21
N GLN A 199 -16.34 -11.43 9.09
CA GLN A 199 -17.60 -10.95 8.51
C GLN A 199 -18.21 -9.80 9.33
N ALA A 200 -18.20 -9.91 10.65
CA ALA A 200 -18.70 -8.84 11.53
C ALA A 200 -17.86 -7.56 11.38
N ALA A 201 -16.53 -7.70 11.35
CA ALA A 201 -15.63 -6.57 11.16
C ALA A 201 -15.77 -5.91 9.77
N VAL A 202 -15.98 -6.69 8.71
CA VAL A 202 -16.28 -6.14 7.37
C VAL A 202 -17.58 -5.32 7.41
N ARG A 203 -18.60 -5.78 8.11
CA ARG A 203 -19.89 -5.07 8.25
C ARG A 203 -19.72 -3.73 8.96
N GLU A 204 -18.91 -3.66 9.98
CA GLU A 204 -18.72 -2.47 10.82
C GLU A 204 -17.77 -1.43 10.23
N CYS A 205 -16.77 -1.86 9.45
CA CYS A 205 -15.73 -0.98 8.93
C CYS A 205 -16.14 -0.25 7.65
N ASP A 206 -15.64 0.98 7.50
CA ASP A 206 -15.80 1.81 6.28
C ASP A 206 -14.74 1.51 5.22
N LEU A 207 -13.59 1.00 5.67
CA LEU A 207 -12.45 0.66 4.83
C LEU A 207 -11.90 -0.70 5.22
N ILE A 208 -11.75 -1.59 4.26
CA ILE A 208 -11.08 -2.87 4.44
C ILE A 208 -9.83 -2.89 3.56
N ILE A 209 -8.65 -3.06 4.15
CA ILE A 209 -7.37 -3.22 3.41
C ILE A 209 -6.90 -4.66 3.56
N TYR A 210 -7.05 -5.44 2.51
CA TYR A 210 -6.71 -6.86 2.48
C TYR A 210 -5.31 -7.06 1.89
N THR A 211 -4.38 -7.54 2.71
CA THR A 211 -2.96 -7.67 2.33
C THR A 211 -2.46 -9.12 2.34
N LEU A 212 -3.33 -10.09 2.60
CA LEU A 212 -2.93 -11.50 2.51
C LEU A 212 -2.68 -11.92 1.05
N PRO A 213 -1.70 -12.79 0.80
CA PRO A 213 -1.38 -13.25 -0.55
C PRO A 213 -2.35 -14.33 -1.06
N MET A 214 -3.30 -14.74 -0.23
CA MET A 214 -4.27 -15.79 -0.51
C MET A 214 -5.65 -15.42 -0.01
N LYS A 215 -6.68 -15.95 -0.64
CA LYS A 215 -8.07 -15.83 -0.21
C LYS A 215 -8.30 -16.64 1.07
N ILE A 216 -9.04 -16.07 2.02
CA ILE A 216 -9.64 -16.79 3.14
C ILE A 216 -11.06 -17.21 2.77
N GLU A 217 -11.55 -18.31 3.33
CA GLU A 217 -12.87 -18.88 3.00
C GLU A 217 -14.00 -17.93 3.38
N ASP A 218 -13.84 -17.16 4.45
CA ASP A 218 -14.79 -16.18 4.95
C ASP A 218 -15.19 -15.11 3.91
N ILE A 219 -14.33 -14.82 2.93
CA ILE A 219 -14.65 -13.90 1.84
C ILE A 219 -15.84 -14.40 1.01
N ASP A 220 -15.94 -15.72 0.79
CA ASP A 220 -17.05 -16.30 0.03
C ASP A 220 -18.40 -16.27 0.80
N LEU A 221 -18.33 -16.10 2.12
CA LEU A 221 -19.49 -16.00 3.00
C LEU A 221 -20.08 -14.59 3.09
N LEU A 222 -19.34 -13.57 2.64
CA LEU A 222 -19.83 -12.19 2.64
C LEU A 222 -21.05 -12.06 1.73
N ASP A 223 -22.08 -11.41 2.21
CA ASP A 223 -23.29 -11.10 1.44
C ASP A 223 -23.41 -9.60 1.14
N VAL A 224 -24.48 -9.19 0.47
CA VAL A 224 -24.73 -7.79 0.09
C VAL A 224 -24.77 -6.88 1.32
N ALA A 225 -25.41 -7.35 2.40
CA ALA A 225 -25.57 -6.56 3.63
C ALA A 225 -24.20 -6.28 4.34
N ASP A 226 -23.19 -7.10 4.12
CA ASP A 226 -21.84 -6.85 4.65
C ASP A 226 -21.13 -5.69 3.95
N PHE A 227 -21.56 -5.38 2.73
CA PHE A 227 -21.02 -4.31 1.91
C PHE A 227 -21.80 -3.01 1.96
N GLU A 228 -23.03 -3.03 2.49
CA GLU A 228 -23.81 -1.83 2.69
C GLU A 228 -23.16 -0.91 3.72
N GLY A 229 -23.22 0.39 3.47
CA GLY A 229 -22.81 1.42 4.42
C GLY A 229 -24.00 1.88 5.28
N GLU A 230 -23.69 2.48 6.41
CA GLU A 230 -24.73 3.18 7.17
C GLU A 230 -25.18 4.45 6.42
N ASP A 231 -26.49 4.74 6.36
CA ASP A 231 -27.15 5.90 5.71
C ASP A 231 -26.72 7.29 6.28
N ARG A 232 -25.52 7.43 6.79
CA ARG A 232 -25.03 8.57 7.58
C ARG A 232 -24.33 9.65 6.77
N TYR A 233 -24.42 9.61 5.42
CA TYR A 233 -23.50 10.38 4.60
C TYR A 233 -24.17 11.50 3.82
N GLN A 234 -23.59 12.69 3.94
CA GLN A 234 -24.10 13.91 3.26
C GLN A 234 -23.60 14.06 1.81
N TRP A 235 -22.70 13.18 1.32
CA TRP A 235 -22.06 13.32 0.02
C TRP A 235 -22.06 11.99 -0.74
N PRO A 236 -22.10 12.00 -2.10
CA PRO A 236 -21.96 10.79 -2.89
C PRO A 236 -20.54 10.23 -2.72
N ARG A 237 -20.41 9.18 -1.94
CA ARG A 237 -19.19 8.39 -1.76
C ARG A 237 -19.57 6.91 -1.70
N PRO A 238 -18.64 6.00 -1.94
CA PRO A 238 -18.93 4.58 -1.75
C PRO A 238 -19.33 4.30 -0.31
N ALA A 239 -20.24 3.38 -0.14
CA ALA A 239 -20.67 2.89 1.17
C ALA A 239 -19.48 2.36 1.96
N LYS A 240 -18.65 1.54 1.30
CA LYS A 240 -17.39 1.01 1.81
C LYS A 240 -16.32 1.04 0.73
N VAL A 241 -15.06 0.98 1.17
CA VAL A 241 -13.93 0.74 0.26
C VAL A 241 -13.28 -0.58 0.62
N ILE A 242 -13.22 -1.50 -0.33
CA ILE A 242 -12.47 -2.75 -0.25
C ILE A 242 -11.19 -2.57 -1.07
N PHE A 243 -10.06 -2.50 -0.39
CA PHE A 243 -8.77 -2.30 -1.01
C PHE A 243 -7.91 -3.56 -0.87
N GLU A 244 -7.62 -4.22 -1.97
CA GLU A 244 -6.85 -5.47 -1.99
C GLU A 244 -5.46 -5.28 -2.56
N ALA A 245 -4.43 -5.73 -1.83
CA ALA A 245 -3.03 -5.64 -2.28
C ALA A 245 -2.68 -6.63 -3.40
N ASN A 246 -3.33 -7.81 -3.42
CA ASN A 246 -3.02 -8.87 -4.37
C ASN A 246 -3.70 -8.61 -5.72
N TYR A 247 -2.94 -8.04 -6.66
CA TYR A 247 -3.43 -7.76 -8.02
C TYR A 247 -3.32 -8.96 -8.97
N LYS A 248 -2.47 -9.95 -8.66
CA LYS A 248 -2.24 -11.11 -9.56
C LYS A 248 -3.35 -12.14 -9.45
N ASN A 249 -3.75 -12.43 -8.23
CA ASN A 249 -4.80 -13.40 -7.92
C ASN A 249 -5.73 -12.79 -6.87
N PRO A 250 -6.65 -11.90 -7.28
CA PRO A 250 -7.52 -11.20 -6.35
C PRO A 250 -8.44 -12.18 -5.60
N SER A 251 -8.55 -11.95 -4.29
CA SER A 251 -9.41 -12.71 -3.38
C SER A 251 -10.86 -12.32 -3.54
N PHE A 252 -11.11 -11.02 -3.78
CA PHE A 252 -12.44 -10.49 -4.08
C PHE A 252 -12.70 -10.63 -5.59
N SER A 253 -13.33 -11.72 -5.99
CA SER A 253 -13.59 -12.05 -7.40
C SER A 253 -14.89 -12.82 -7.58
N GLY A 254 -15.37 -12.96 -8.83
CA GLY A 254 -16.60 -13.69 -9.15
C GLY A 254 -17.84 -13.11 -8.44
N GLU A 255 -18.64 -13.97 -7.84
CA GLU A 255 -19.91 -13.59 -7.18
C GLU A 255 -19.72 -12.60 -6.03
N VAL A 256 -18.59 -12.63 -5.33
CA VAL A 256 -18.29 -11.66 -4.27
C VAL A 256 -18.21 -10.24 -4.83
N MET A 257 -17.63 -10.06 -6.02
CA MET A 257 -17.58 -8.75 -6.69
C MET A 257 -18.95 -8.24 -7.10
N GLU A 258 -19.87 -9.13 -7.43
CA GLU A 258 -21.27 -8.74 -7.76
C GLU A 258 -21.98 -8.26 -6.49
N ARG A 259 -21.89 -9.03 -5.39
CA ARG A 259 -22.45 -8.65 -4.08
C ARG A 259 -21.86 -7.34 -3.55
N LEU A 260 -20.56 -7.12 -3.73
CA LEU A 260 -19.88 -5.88 -3.35
C LEU A 260 -20.45 -4.66 -4.10
N LYS A 261 -20.67 -4.79 -5.41
CA LYS A 261 -21.27 -3.73 -6.23
C LYS A 261 -22.74 -3.46 -5.85
N GLU A 262 -23.50 -4.52 -5.58
CA GLU A 262 -24.89 -4.41 -5.15
C GLU A 262 -25.02 -3.70 -3.80
N GLY A 263 -24.08 -3.92 -2.88
CA GLY A 263 -23.97 -3.21 -1.59
C GLY A 263 -23.36 -1.80 -1.67
N ASP A 264 -23.18 -1.24 -2.88
CA ASP A 264 -22.58 0.09 -3.13
C ASP A 264 -21.16 0.26 -2.57
N ALA A 265 -20.42 -0.84 -2.41
CA ALA A 265 -19.02 -0.77 -2.02
C ALA A 265 -18.12 -0.61 -3.24
N GLN A 266 -17.02 0.10 -3.07
CA GLN A 266 -16.01 0.29 -4.10
C GLN A 266 -14.83 -0.65 -3.90
N TYR A 267 -14.49 -1.40 -4.96
CA TYR A 267 -13.26 -2.19 -5.00
C TYR A 267 -12.08 -1.39 -5.56
N VAL A 268 -10.98 -1.39 -4.83
CA VAL A 268 -9.70 -0.81 -5.24
C VAL A 268 -8.68 -1.93 -5.44
N SER A 269 -8.27 -2.13 -6.67
CA SER A 269 -7.28 -3.15 -7.03
C SER A 269 -5.89 -2.80 -6.53
N GLY A 270 -5.11 -3.81 -6.18
CA GLY A 270 -3.67 -3.71 -5.89
C GLY A 270 -2.84 -3.15 -7.05
N ASN A 271 -3.38 -3.12 -8.26
CA ASN A 271 -2.79 -2.41 -9.39
C ASN A 271 -2.64 -0.91 -9.11
N LYS A 272 -3.64 -0.26 -8.51
CA LYS A 272 -3.55 1.15 -8.12
C LYS A 272 -2.46 1.37 -7.06
N TRP A 273 -2.38 0.48 -6.08
CA TRP A 273 -1.30 0.53 -5.09
C TRP A 273 0.07 0.38 -5.76
N LEU A 274 0.24 -0.63 -6.61
CA LEU A 274 1.50 -0.87 -7.33
C LEU A 274 1.89 0.35 -8.16
N LEU A 275 0.96 0.96 -8.88
CA LEU A 275 1.19 2.15 -9.70
C LEU A 275 1.68 3.34 -8.84
N TYR A 276 0.94 3.68 -7.80
CA TYR A 276 1.24 4.88 -7.02
C TYR A 276 2.46 4.70 -6.09
N GLN A 277 2.71 3.50 -5.57
CA GLN A 277 3.95 3.24 -4.85
C GLN A 277 5.17 3.32 -5.78
N ALA A 278 5.03 2.86 -7.03
CA ALA A 278 6.06 2.99 -8.06
C ALA A 278 6.28 4.46 -8.43
N LEU A 279 5.22 5.20 -8.73
CA LEU A 279 5.28 6.64 -9.05
C LEU A 279 6.06 7.42 -8.00
N THR A 280 5.75 7.21 -6.70
CA THR A 280 6.39 7.97 -5.61
C THR A 280 7.76 7.43 -5.24
N GLY A 281 8.00 6.12 -5.37
CA GLY A 281 9.28 5.48 -5.06
C GLY A 281 10.35 5.74 -6.12
N TYR A 282 9.96 5.72 -7.40
CA TYR A 282 10.93 5.89 -8.51
C TYR A 282 11.53 7.29 -8.57
N VAL A 283 10.80 8.32 -8.16
CA VAL A 283 11.35 9.69 -8.01
C VAL A 283 12.56 9.68 -7.05
N LYS A 284 12.51 8.91 -5.98
CA LYS A 284 13.60 8.79 -5.01
C LYS A 284 14.87 8.17 -5.62
N PHE A 285 14.72 7.32 -6.62
CA PHE A 285 15.84 6.69 -7.32
C PHE A 285 16.55 7.63 -8.26
N THR A 286 15.79 8.37 -9.05
CA THR A 286 16.28 9.13 -10.20
C THR A 286 16.34 10.63 -9.96
N GLY A 287 15.52 11.17 -9.07
CA GLY A 287 15.26 12.60 -8.93
C GLY A 287 14.38 13.16 -10.05
N GLU A 288 13.80 12.31 -10.90
CA GLU A 288 12.93 12.71 -12.02
C GLU A 288 11.53 12.14 -11.81
N ILE A 289 10.50 12.92 -12.16
CA ILE A 289 9.11 12.46 -12.11
C ILE A 289 8.89 11.49 -13.26
N PRO A 290 8.44 10.23 -13.00
CA PRO A 290 8.12 9.30 -14.07
C PRO A 290 6.82 9.69 -14.77
N ASP A 291 6.67 9.27 -16.04
CA ASP A 291 5.46 9.48 -16.83
C ASP A 291 4.32 8.59 -16.32
N LEU A 292 3.38 9.20 -15.58
CA LEU A 292 2.23 8.49 -15.01
C LEU A 292 1.32 7.90 -16.09
N GLU A 293 1.10 8.61 -17.20
CA GLU A 293 0.21 8.14 -18.28
C GLU A 293 0.80 6.91 -18.97
N ALA A 294 2.10 6.92 -19.25
CA ALA A 294 2.80 5.76 -19.78
C ALA A 294 2.79 4.56 -18.80
N MET A 295 2.93 4.82 -17.49
CA MET A 295 2.83 3.77 -16.46
C MET A 295 1.42 3.19 -16.35
N GLU A 296 0.36 4.00 -16.48
CA GLU A 296 -1.03 3.54 -16.47
C GLU A 296 -1.33 2.58 -17.64
N GLN A 297 -0.69 2.74 -18.79
CA GLN A 297 -0.88 1.86 -19.94
C GLN A 297 -0.27 0.45 -19.75
N VAL A 298 0.59 0.27 -18.78
CA VAL A 298 1.22 -1.03 -18.44
C VAL A 298 0.33 -1.85 -17.49
N MET A 299 -0.63 -1.22 -16.81
CA MET A 299 -1.48 -1.83 -15.80
C MET A 299 -2.74 -2.47 -16.36
#